data_7260694798aba11dd0b4b48af28acf03
#
_entry.id   7260694798aba11dd0b4b48af28acf03
#
_cell.length_a   1.000
_cell.length_b   1.000
_cell.length_c   1.000
_cell.angle_alpha   90.00
_cell.angle_beta   90.00
_cell.angle_gamma   90.00
#
_symmetry.space_group_name_H-M   'P 1'
#
loop_
_entity.id
_entity.type
_entity.pdbx_description
1 polymer ?
#
loop_
_entity_poly.entity_id
_entity_poly.type
_entity_poly.pdbx_seq_one_letter_code
_entity_poly.pdbx_strand_id
1 'polypeptide(L)'
;MNSTMHFVENNLWHTQCPACASQFIRELGKHSLKKKELYSSTAIVQSQRPEIWTCLNCNSMFKQNSVNEADSVMLYSRGNAISRWSSAAAKTRNTFLSKKTAAMQKCLKDILLKSQNVLDIGCNDGLFLDDARRFGLKTAGVEYSCEARSLCSAKEHIVFSSLDEVSSSYDLITAFDLVEHLYDISSFLCRCKDLLAPGGRIVVITGDPECLMARAARQNWWYTSFPEHVVFPSLRYFSMIDGLVLEDNLSVRHSRQGFKFPIRLVRALMGICYNRKFNGLSGLWPDHNIVVLSPITK
;
A
#
# COMPACT_ATOMS: atom_id res chain seq x y z
N MET A 1 -17.62 -17.66 -16.83
CA MET A 1 -17.82 -17.33 -15.41
C MET A 1 -18.50 -15.98 -15.35
N ASN A 2 -19.78 -15.95 -14.93
CA ASN A 2 -20.50 -14.67 -14.75
C ASN A 2 -19.87 -13.94 -13.57
N SER A 3 -19.05 -12.94 -13.83
CA SER A 3 -18.59 -12.05 -12.77
C SER A 3 -19.78 -11.19 -12.32
N THR A 4 -20.35 -11.54 -11.19
CA THR A 4 -21.38 -10.72 -10.56
C THR A 4 -20.78 -9.35 -10.31
N MET A 5 -21.35 -8.33 -10.92
CA MET A 5 -20.90 -6.95 -10.79
C MET A 5 -21.51 -6.38 -9.52
N HIS A 6 -20.70 -5.91 -8.59
CA HIS A 6 -21.16 -5.33 -7.33
C HIS A 6 -21.35 -3.83 -7.48
N PHE A 7 -22.54 -3.34 -7.11
CA PHE A 7 -22.79 -1.91 -6.99
C PHE A 7 -22.28 -1.44 -5.64
N VAL A 8 -21.47 -0.39 -5.63
CA VAL A 8 -20.88 0.20 -4.42
C VAL A 8 -21.32 1.65 -4.32
N GLU A 9 -21.86 2.01 -3.18
CA GLU A 9 -22.24 3.37 -2.86
C GLU A 9 -21.01 4.13 -2.33
N ASN A 10 -20.52 5.09 -3.12
CA ASN A 10 -19.39 5.93 -2.72
C ASN A 10 -19.93 7.07 -1.86
N ASN A 11 -19.95 6.91 -0.54
CA ASN A 11 -20.53 7.86 0.40
C ASN A 11 -19.56 8.29 1.52
N LEU A 12 -18.32 7.82 1.50
CA LEU A 12 -17.34 8.23 2.50
C LEU A 12 -16.87 9.66 2.23
N TRP A 13 -17.16 10.54 3.19
CA TRP A 13 -16.76 11.94 3.17
C TRP A 13 -16.01 12.33 4.43
N HIS A 14 -14.81 12.88 4.27
CA HIS A 14 -13.96 13.33 5.36
C HIS A 14 -14.10 14.84 5.55
N THR A 15 -14.41 15.30 6.76
CA THR A 15 -14.38 16.72 7.16
C THR A 15 -13.00 17.19 7.60
N GLN A 16 -12.08 16.25 7.79
CA GLN A 16 -10.70 16.45 8.17
C GLN A 16 -9.80 15.42 7.48
N CYS A 17 -8.50 15.65 7.50
CA CYS A 17 -7.53 14.72 6.94
C CYS A 17 -7.59 13.35 7.64
N PRO A 18 -7.82 12.22 6.93
CA PRO A 18 -7.89 10.90 7.55
C PRO A 18 -6.54 10.41 8.12
N ALA A 19 -5.42 11.04 7.71
CA ALA A 19 -4.11 10.71 8.25
C ALA A 19 -3.78 11.46 9.54
N CYS A 20 -3.89 12.80 9.56
CA CYS A 20 -3.41 13.62 10.69
C CYS A 20 -4.52 14.43 11.38
N ALA A 21 -5.78 14.19 11.09
CA ALA A 21 -6.97 14.86 11.64
C ALA A 21 -7.01 16.40 11.46
N SER A 22 -6.15 16.99 10.63
CA SER A 22 -6.15 18.42 10.35
C SER A 22 -7.36 18.81 9.52
N GLN A 23 -7.99 19.95 9.87
CA GLN A 23 -9.09 20.55 9.09
C GLN A 23 -8.60 21.33 7.87
N PHE A 24 -7.28 21.58 7.74
CA PHE A 24 -6.70 22.30 6.60
C PHE A 24 -6.57 21.37 5.40
N ILE A 25 -7.69 21.13 4.74
CA ILE A 25 -7.78 20.25 3.57
C ILE A 25 -8.21 21.04 2.33
N ARG A 26 -7.77 20.59 1.15
CA ARG A 26 -8.07 21.26 -0.12
C ARG A 26 -8.32 20.25 -1.23
N GLU A 27 -9.34 20.49 -2.03
CA GLU A 27 -9.63 19.72 -3.23
C GLU A 27 -8.51 19.91 -4.28
N LEU A 28 -8.08 18.80 -4.89
CA LEU A 28 -7.21 18.79 -6.07
C LEU A 28 -8.00 18.58 -7.36
N GLY A 29 -9.16 17.97 -7.27
CA GLY A 29 -10.10 17.78 -8.37
C GLY A 29 -10.69 16.37 -8.44
N LYS A 30 -11.64 16.18 -9.36
CA LYS A 30 -12.30 14.90 -9.59
C LYS A 30 -11.42 13.97 -10.41
N HIS A 31 -11.30 12.72 -9.95
CA HIS A 31 -10.55 11.71 -10.68
C HIS A 31 -11.27 11.33 -11.98
N SER A 32 -10.49 11.06 -13.03
CA SER A 32 -11.03 10.70 -14.35
C SER A 32 -11.43 9.23 -14.49
N LEU A 33 -11.59 8.49 -13.38
CA LEU A 33 -11.91 7.07 -13.34
C LEU A 33 -13.20 6.71 -14.10
N LYS A 34 -13.24 5.50 -14.62
CA LYS A 34 -14.43 4.91 -15.24
C LYS A 34 -15.37 4.45 -14.13
N LYS A 35 -16.68 4.46 -14.38
CA LYS A 35 -17.68 3.95 -13.40
C LYS A 35 -17.55 2.45 -13.12
N LYS A 36 -16.94 1.69 -14.04
CA LYS A 36 -16.74 0.23 -13.91
C LYS A 36 -15.26 -0.04 -13.69
N GLU A 37 -14.92 -0.63 -12.58
CA GLU A 37 -13.54 -0.89 -12.15
C GLU A 37 -13.41 -2.22 -11.43
N LEU A 38 -12.16 -2.60 -11.15
CA LEU A 38 -11.84 -3.77 -10.34
C LEU A 38 -11.36 -3.28 -8.98
N TYR A 39 -12.10 -3.61 -7.93
CA TYR A 39 -11.68 -3.46 -6.55
C TYR A 39 -10.92 -4.74 -6.16
N SER A 40 -9.61 -4.64 -6.02
CA SER A 40 -8.75 -5.82 -5.92
C SER A 40 -8.96 -6.77 -7.12
N SER A 41 -9.81 -7.77 -7.04
CA SER A 41 -10.18 -8.70 -8.13
C SER A 41 -11.68 -8.73 -8.40
N THR A 42 -12.47 -7.97 -7.66
CA THR A 42 -13.93 -7.94 -7.76
C THR A 42 -14.39 -6.82 -8.67
N ALA A 43 -15.25 -7.13 -9.65
CA ALA A 43 -15.82 -6.11 -10.53
C ALA A 43 -16.83 -5.27 -9.76
N ILE A 44 -16.62 -3.95 -9.70
CA ILE A 44 -17.51 -2.99 -9.04
C ILE A 44 -18.03 -1.94 -10.00
N VAL A 45 -19.19 -1.39 -9.67
CA VAL A 45 -19.74 -0.16 -10.25
C VAL A 45 -19.85 0.86 -9.15
N GLN A 46 -19.13 1.96 -9.28
CA GLN A 46 -19.14 3.05 -8.33
C GLN A 46 -20.31 4.02 -8.63
N SER A 47 -21.03 4.46 -7.60
CA SER A 47 -22.13 5.42 -7.74
C SER A 47 -21.64 6.79 -8.19
N GLN A 48 -20.49 7.22 -7.69
CA GLN A 48 -19.86 8.52 -7.94
C GLN A 48 -18.39 8.35 -8.35
N ARG A 49 -17.81 9.42 -8.89
CA ARG A 49 -16.37 9.52 -9.12
C ARG A 49 -15.70 10.03 -7.85
N PRO A 50 -14.64 9.38 -7.37
CA PRO A 50 -13.91 9.91 -6.23
C PRO A 50 -13.28 11.25 -6.56
N GLU A 51 -13.22 12.12 -5.56
CA GLU A 51 -12.47 13.37 -5.59
C GLU A 51 -11.17 13.18 -4.83
N ILE A 52 -10.10 13.75 -5.34
CA ILE A 52 -8.79 13.71 -4.67
C ILE A 52 -8.60 15.03 -3.93
N TRP A 53 -8.29 14.90 -2.67
CA TRP A 53 -8.01 16.01 -1.75
C TRP A 53 -6.60 15.89 -1.19
N THR A 54 -6.05 16.99 -0.71
CA THR A 54 -4.75 17.05 -0.04
C THR A 54 -4.87 17.78 1.29
N CYS A 55 -4.10 17.33 2.26
CA CYS A 55 -3.94 17.99 3.54
C CYS A 55 -2.80 19.02 3.45
N LEU A 56 -3.08 20.27 3.84
CA LEU A 56 -2.07 21.35 3.84
C LEU A 56 -1.15 21.27 5.08
N ASN A 57 -1.53 20.46 6.10
CA ASN A 57 -0.70 20.27 7.28
C ASN A 57 0.31 19.14 7.09
N CYS A 58 -0.11 17.94 6.67
CA CYS A 58 0.80 16.80 6.55
C CYS A 58 1.15 16.42 5.10
N ASN A 59 0.64 17.13 4.08
CA ASN A 59 0.83 16.87 2.64
C ASN A 59 0.30 15.52 2.12
N SER A 60 -0.37 14.73 2.96
CA SER A 60 -1.01 13.49 2.51
C SER A 60 -2.15 13.80 1.52
N MET A 61 -2.38 12.90 0.58
CA MET A 61 -3.54 12.94 -0.30
C MET A 61 -4.55 11.88 0.16
N PHE A 62 -5.83 12.08 -0.17
CA PHE A 62 -6.89 11.12 0.17
C PHE A 62 -8.07 11.27 -0.78
N LYS A 63 -8.97 10.29 -0.76
CA LYS A 63 -10.19 10.30 -1.56
C LYS A 63 -11.39 10.72 -0.74
N GLN A 64 -12.20 11.60 -1.33
CA GLN A 64 -13.60 11.78 -0.97
C GLN A 64 -14.49 10.97 -1.91
N ASN A 65 -15.70 10.67 -1.51
CA ASN A 65 -16.62 9.80 -2.26
C ASN A 65 -15.96 8.45 -2.59
N SER A 66 -15.22 7.88 -1.66
CA SER A 66 -14.63 6.55 -1.79
C SER A 66 -15.57 5.47 -1.23
N VAL A 67 -15.21 4.22 -1.48
CA VAL A 67 -15.85 3.06 -0.84
C VAL A 67 -15.68 3.20 0.68
N ASN A 68 -16.71 2.93 1.45
CA ASN A 68 -16.61 2.92 2.92
C ASN A 68 -15.91 1.65 3.43
N GLU A 69 -15.50 1.66 4.70
CA GLU A 69 -14.72 0.58 5.28
C GLU A 69 -15.46 -0.77 5.29
N ALA A 70 -16.76 -0.77 5.61
CA ALA A 70 -17.57 -2.00 5.67
C ALA A 70 -17.66 -2.67 4.29
N ASP A 71 -17.92 -1.89 3.23
CA ASP A 71 -17.94 -2.40 1.86
C ASP A 71 -16.54 -2.84 1.41
N SER A 72 -15.49 -2.13 1.82
CA SER A 72 -14.10 -2.49 1.56
C SER A 72 -13.76 -3.88 2.13
N VAL A 73 -14.03 -4.10 3.41
CA VAL A 73 -13.84 -5.40 4.09
C VAL A 73 -14.62 -6.51 3.38
N MET A 74 -15.89 -6.27 3.02
CA MET A 74 -16.71 -7.22 2.27
C MET A 74 -16.10 -7.55 0.90
N LEU A 75 -15.61 -6.55 0.16
CA LEU A 75 -15.01 -6.75 -1.15
C LEU A 75 -13.69 -7.52 -1.07
N TYR A 76 -12.86 -7.25 -0.06
CA TYR A 76 -11.63 -8.02 0.17
C TYR A 76 -11.91 -9.46 0.58
N SER A 77 -12.86 -9.70 1.48
CA SER A 77 -13.19 -11.04 1.96
C SER A 77 -13.78 -11.93 0.86
N ARG A 78 -14.49 -11.36 -0.13
CA ARG A 78 -15.09 -12.06 -1.28
C ARG A 78 -14.19 -12.07 -2.51
N GLY A 79 -13.20 -11.19 -2.55
CA GLY A 79 -12.31 -11.02 -3.68
C GLY A 79 -11.32 -12.17 -3.79
N ASN A 80 -11.07 -12.60 -5.03
CA ASN A 80 -10.03 -13.56 -5.36
C ASN A 80 -8.70 -12.80 -5.54
N ALA A 81 -8.16 -12.23 -4.44
CA ALA A 81 -6.91 -11.47 -4.45
C ALA A 81 -5.73 -12.29 -5.00
N ILE A 82 -5.79 -13.60 -4.85
CA ILE A 82 -4.80 -14.57 -5.31
C ILE A 82 -4.62 -14.53 -6.82
N SER A 83 -5.70 -14.40 -7.60
CA SER A 83 -5.62 -14.45 -9.05
C SER A 83 -4.77 -13.32 -9.66
N ARG A 84 -4.61 -12.22 -8.93
CA ARG A 84 -3.92 -11.01 -9.42
C ARG A 84 -2.53 -10.81 -8.82
N TRP A 85 -2.32 -11.18 -7.58
CA TRP A 85 -1.12 -10.81 -6.82
C TRP A 85 -0.29 -11.98 -6.31
N SER A 86 -0.81 -13.23 -6.33
CA SER A 86 -0.12 -14.37 -5.77
C SER A 86 1.02 -14.88 -6.67
N SER A 87 1.99 -15.52 -6.02
CA SER A 87 3.06 -16.25 -6.70
C SER A 87 2.53 -17.48 -7.46
N ALA A 88 1.39 -18.04 -7.05
CA ALA A 88 0.73 -19.16 -7.72
C ALA A 88 0.24 -18.78 -9.14
N ALA A 89 -0.17 -17.52 -9.36
CA ALA A 89 -0.54 -17.02 -10.68
C ALA A 89 0.70 -16.80 -11.59
N ALA A 90 1.88 -16.62 -11.02
CA ALA A 90 3.12 -16.46 -11.74
C ALA A 90 3.83 -17.82 -11.83
N LYS A 91 3.83 -18.48 -12.98
CA LYS A 91 4.58 -19.71 -13.29
C LYS A 91 6.11 -19.57 -13.16
N THR A 92 6.59 -18.53 -12.49
CA THR A 92 8.01 -18.20 -12.36
C THR A 92 8.45 -18.31 -10.90
N ARG A 93 9.61 -18.88 -10.65
CA ARG A 93 10.30 -18.97 -9.33
C ARG A 93 10.78 -17.59 -8.81
N ASN A 94 9.99 -16.53 -9.02
CA ASN A 94 10.36 -15.21 -8.58
C ASN A 94 10.07 -15.06 -7.09
N THR A 95 11.06 -14.64 -6.32
CA THR A 95 10.92 -14.26 -4.92
C THR A 95 10.33 -12.84 -4.83
N PHE A 96 9.85 -12.43 -3.66
CA PHE A 96 9.39 -11.06 -3.44
C PHE A 96 10.50 -10.06 -3.76
N LEU A 97 11.68 -10.27 -3.18
CA LEU A 97 12.83 -9.40 -3.38
C LEU A 97 13.27 -9.33 -4.84
N SER A 98 13.22 -10.44 -5.59
CA SER A 98 13.64 -10.45 -7.00
C SER A 98 12.78 -9.55 -7.91
N LYS A 99 11.54 -9.28 -7.51
CA LYS A 99 10.61 -8.37 -8.22
C LYS A 99 10.87 -6.89 -7.92
N LYS A 100 11.62 -6.59 -6.86
CA LYS A 100 11.89 -5.21 -6.42
C LYS A 100 13.13 -4.63 -7.10
N THR A 101 13.27 -3.30 -7.10
CA THR A 101 14.47 -2.62 -7.64
C THR A 101 15.71 -2.96 -6.81
N ALA A 102 16.91 -2.75 -7.36
CA ALA A 102 18.16 -3.04 -6.64
C ALA A 102 18.27 -2.25 -5.32
N ALA A 103 17.82 -0.99 -5.30
CA ALA A 103 17.81 -0.16 -4.10
C ALA A 103 16.88 -0.74 -3.02
N MET A 104 15.65 -1.14 -3.40
CA MET A 104 14.72 -1.81 -2.47
C MET A 104 15.28 -3.12 -1.96
N GLN A 105 15.87 -3.95 -2.84
CA GLN A 105 16.47 -5.22 -2.44
C GLN A 105 17.57 -5.01 -1.41
N LYS A 106 18.46 -4.03 -1.62
CA LYS A 106 19.53 -3.73 -0.68
C LYS A 106 18.96 -3.29 0.66
N CYS A 107 18.09 -2.31 0.68
CA CYS A 107 17.47 -1.79 1.90
C CYS A 107 16.78 -2.90 2.71
N LEU A 108 15.91 -3.69 2.07
CA LEU A 108 15.19 -4.77 2.74
C LEU A 108 16.11 -5.90 3.23
N LYS A 109 17.16 -6.23 2.49
CA LYS A 109 18.15 -7.22 2.94
C LYS A 109 18.91 -6.74 4.17
N ASP A 110 19.33 -5.48 4.18
CA ASP A 110 20.06 -4.90 5.32
C ASP A 110 19.20 -4.90 6.60
N ILE A 111 17.86 -4.70 6.46
CA ILE A 111 16.91 -4.78 7.57
C ILE A 111 16.72 -6.23 8.03
N LEU A 112 16.50 -7.17 7.10
CA LEU A 112 16.30 -8.59 7.40
C LEU A 112 17.51 -9.19 8.14
N LEU A 113 18.73 -8.84 7.73
CA LEU A 113 19.96 -9.31 8.38
C LEU A 113 20.12 -8.87 9.84
N LYS A 114 19.41 -7.82 10.26
CA LYS A 114 19.45 -7.27 11.62
C LYS A 114 18.29 -7.74 12.51
N SER A 115 17.37 -8.56 11.97
CA SER A 115 16.17 -9.02 12.64
C SER A 115 16.21 -10.52 12.88
N GLN A 116 15.51 -11.00 13.92
CA GLN A 116 15.38 -12.43 14.24
C GLN A 116 13.99 -12.96 13.91
N ASN A 117 12.98 -12.10 14.02
CA ASN A 117 11.59 -12.44 13.69
C ASN A 117 10.91 -11.30 12.95
N VAL A 118 9.89 -11.64 12.17
CA VAL A 118 9.11 -10.69 11.38
C VAL A 118 7.62 -10.99 11.43
N LEU A 119 6.82 -9.92 11.54
CA LEU A 119 5.39 -9.92 11.28
C LEU A 119 5.12 -9.12 9.99
N ASP A 120 4.62 -9.79 8.96
CA ASP A 120 4.22 -9.14 7.70
C ASP A 120 2.71 -8.94 7.68
N ILE A 121 2.25 -7.69 7.69
CA ILE A 121 0.83 -7.36 7.72
C ILE A 121 0.36 -7.12 6.29
N GLY A 122 -0.68 -7.87 5.86
CA GLY A 122 -1.07 -8.00 4.46
C GLY A 122 -0.15 -8.98 3.72
N CYS A 123 0.24 -10.07 4.38
CA CYS A 123 1.27 -10.99 3.87
C CYS A 123 0.86 -11.76 2.61
N ASN A 124 -0.38 -11.70 2.17
CA ASN A 124 -0.92 -12.43 1.04
C ASN A 124 -0.55 -13.94 1.12
N ASP A 125 -0.03 -14.53 0.05
CA ASP A 125 0.42 -15.93 0.00
C ASP A 125 1.80 -16.18 0.66
N GLY A 126 2.35 -15.20 1.40
CA GLY A 126 3.58 -15.33 2.15
C GLY A 126 4.88 -15.23 1.34
N LEU A 127 4.85 -14.61 0.14
CA LEU A 127 6.03 -14.53 -0.72
C LEU A 127 7.20 -13.76 -0.07
N PHE A 128 6.91 -12.70 0.70
CA PHE A 128 7.93 -11.98 1.47
C PHE A 128 8.41 -12.80 2.67
N LEU A 129 7.50 -13.49 3.35
CA LEU A 129 7.83 -14.37 4.47
C LEU A 129 8.75 -15.53 4.03
N ASP A 130 8.56 -16.05 2.80
CA ASP A 130 9.49 -17.04 2.21
C ASP A 130 10.91 -16.47 2.08
N ASP A 131 11.05 -15.21 1.65
CA ASP A 131 12.34 -14.55 1.59
C ASP A 131 12.92 -14.31 2.99
N ALA A 132 12.12 -13.79 3.94
CA ALA A 132 12.55 -13.56 5.32
C ALA A 132 13.05 -14.85 5.99
N ARG A 133 12.36 -15.96 5.78
CA ARG A 133 12.81 -17.29 6.28
C ARG A 133 14.15 -17.73 5.70
N ARG A 134 14.44 -17.40 4.44
CA ARG A 134 15.78 -17.67 3.84
C ARG A 134 16.89 -16.85 4.49
N PHE A 135 16.56 -15.73 5.11
CA PHE A 135 17.48 -14.95 5.95
C PHE A 135 17.53 -15.44 7.40
N GLY A 136 16.83 -16.53 7.73
CA GLY A 136 16.86 -17.16 9.05
C GLY A 136 15.84 -16.60 10.06
N LEU A 137 14.90 -15.73 9.62
CA LEU A 137 13.92 -15.14 10.52
C LEU A 137 12.79 -16.14 10.85
N LYS A 138 12.29 -16.09 12.09
CA LYS A 138 10.97 -16.63 12.43
C LYS A 138 9.90 -15.73 11.80
N THR A 139 8.94 -16.34 11.10
CA THR A 139 7.99 -15.62 10.27
C THR A 139 6.57 -15.77 10.76
N ALA A 140 5.86 -14.65 10.83
CA ALA A 140 4.42 -14.60 11.05
C ALA A 140 3.79 -13.58 10.09
N GLY A 141 2.51 -13.76 9.78
CA GLY A 141 1.77 -12.85 8.92
C GLY A 141 0.36 -12.57 9.42
N VAL A 142 -0.21 -11.49 8.94
CA VAL A 142 -1.64 -11.17 9.07
C VAL A 142 -2.21 -11.04 7.68
N GLU A 143 -3.32 -11.75 7.39
CA GLU A 143 -3.98 -11.69 6.09
C GLU A 143 -5.49 -11.90 6.23
N TYR A 144 -6.28 -10.94 5.72
CA TYR A 144 -7.74 -11.00 5.80
C TYR A 144 -8.36 -12.03 4.83
N SER A 145 -7.77 -12.21 3.64
CA SER A 145 -8.26 -13.18 2.67
C SER A 145 -8.05 -14.60 3.16
N CYS A 146 -9.13 -15.35 3.39
CA CYS A 146 -9.07 -16.74 3.81
C CYS A 146 -8.27 -17.62 2.84
N GLU A 147 -8.42 -17.39 1.54
CA GLU A 147 -7.72 -18.12 0.48
C GLU A 147 -6.21 -17.83 0.50
N ALA A 148 -5.81 -16.56 0.58
CA ALA A 148 -4.40 -16.16 0.67
C ALA A 148 -3.77 -16.69 1.97
N ARG A 149 -4.49 -16.58 3.09
CA ARG A 149 -4.09 -17.11 4.38
C ARG A 149 -3.83 -18.60 4.34
N SER A 150 -4.71 -19.38 3.69
CA SER A 150 -4.53 -20.81 3.52
C SER A 150 -3.29 -21.17 2.73
N LEU A 151 -2.97 -20.43 1.66
CA LEU A 151 -1.75 -20.62 0.87
C LEU A 151 -0.49 -20.28 1.66
N CYS A 152 -0.55 -19.22 2.48
CA CYS A 152 0.56 -18.81 3.33
C CYS A 152 0.81 -19.86 4.43
N SER A 153 -0.24 -20.34 5.08
CA SER A 153 -0.17 -21.40 6.11
C SER A 153 0.36 -22.73 5.53
N ALA A 154 -0.01 -23.07 4.29
CA ALA A 154 0.49 -24.27 3.62
C ALA A 154 2.02 -24.24 3.38
N LYS A 155 2.66 -23.07 3.50
CA LYS A 155 4.11 -22.88 3.49
C LYS A 155 4.72 -22.88 4.89
N GLU A 156 3.95 -23.31 5.92
CA GLU A 156 4.39 -23.40 7.31
C GLU A 156 4.73 -22.04 7.96
N HIS A 157 4.12 -20.93 7.48
CA HIS A 157 4.14 -19.67 8.20
C HIS A 157 3.02 -19.63 9.24
N ILE A 158 3.25 -18.95 10.37
CA ILE A 158 2.19 -18.62 11.33
C ILE A 158 1.38 -17.48 10.72
N VAL A 159 0.06 -17.65 10.56
CA VAL A 159 -0.76 -16.62 9.92
C VAL A 159 -2.03 -16.38 10.72
N PHE A 160 -2.27 -15.11 11.04
CA PHE A 160 -3.44 -14.63 11.77
C PHE A 160 -4.48 -14.05 10.80
N SER A 161 -5.74 -14.06 11.18
CA SER A 161 -6.82 -13.48 10.39
C SER A 161 -6.97 -11.97 10.62
N SER A 162 -6.54 -11.47 11.77
CA SER A 162 -6.55 -10.05 12.11
C SER A 162 -5.34 -9.68 12.98
N LEU A 163 -5.03 -8.37 13.03
CA LEU A 163 -3.94 -7.85 13.86
C LEU A 163 -4.25 -7.97 15.36
N ASP A 164 -5.53 -8.08 15.73
CA ASP A 164 -5.96 -8.22 17.13
C ASP A 164 -5.62 -9.60 17.73
N GLU A 165 -5.46 -10.62 16.89
CA GLU A 165 -5.06 -11.97 17.31
C GLU A 165 -3.57 -12.05 17.68
N VAL A 166 -2.77 -11.03 17.29
CA VAL A 166 -1.33 -11.02 17.49
C VAL A 166 -1.01 -10.55 18.91
N SER A 167 -0.35 -11.41 19.69
CA SER A 167 0.07 -11.12 21.07
C SER A 167 1.59 -11.13 21.29
N SER A 168 2.35 -11.66 20.34
CA SER A 168 3.82 -11.73 20.41
C SER A 168 4.46 -10.42 19.98
N SER A 169 5.72 -10.18 20.41
CA SER A 169 6.51 -9.03 19.99
C SER A 169 7.46 -9.41 18.84
N TYR A 170 7.75 -8.44 17.98
CA TYR A 170 8.55 -8.63 16.77
C TYR A 170 9.67 -7.59 16.65
N ASP A 171 10.83 -8.05 16.14
CA ASP A 171 11.95 -7.16 15.81
C ASP A 171 11.64 -6.35 14.54
N LEU A 172 10.86 -6.93 13.65
CA LEU A 172 10.47 -6.32 12.39
C LEU A 172 8.97 -6.50 12.16
N ILE A 173 8.29 -5.40 11.91
CA ILE A 173 6.91 -5.40 11.40
C ILE A 173 6.91 -4.75 10.03
N THR A 174 6.33 -5.42 9.04
CA THR A 174 6.26 -4.92 7.66
C THR A 174 4.82 -4.69 7.22
N ALA A 175 4.61 -3.64 6.42
CA ALA A 175 3.33 -3.32 5.81
C ALA A 175 3.61 -2.77 4.39
N PHE A 176 3.56 -3.65 3.40
CA PHE A 176 3.92 -3.33 2.02
C PHE A 176 2.69 -3.17 1.14
N ASP A 177 2.54 -1.99 0.52
CA ASP A 177 1.38 -1.65 -0.30
C ASP A 177 0.05 -1.93 0.46
N LEU A 178 0.00 -1.53 1.75
CA LEU A 178 -1.10 -1.78 2.67
C LEU A 178 -1.71 -0.50 3.25
N VAL A 179 -0.88 0.44 3.71
CA VAL A 179 -1.36 1.59 4.50
C VAL A 179 -2.29 2.51 3.71
N GLU A 180 -2.18 2.53 2.39
CA GLU A 180 -3.07 3.26 1.49
C GLU A 180 -4.49 2.70 1.42
N HIS A 181 -4.70 1.48 1.90
CA HIS A 181 -6.00 0.83 1.98
C HIS A 181 -6.70 1.05 3.32
N LEU A 182 -6.00 1.59 4.32
CA LEU A 182 -6.50 1.73 5.69
C LEU A 182 -7.27 3.03 5.87
N TYR A 183 -8.36 2.95 6.63
CA TYR A 183 -9.20 4.09 6.97
C TYR A 183 -8.71 4.83 8.23
N ASP A 184 -7.96 4.14 9.08
CA ASP A 184 -7.28 4.68 10.28
C ASP A 184 -5.84 4.19 10.35
N ILE A 185 -4.93 4.91 9.68
CA ILE A 185 -3.50 4.59 9.68
C ILE A 185 -2.89 4.83 11.06
N SER A 186 -3.37 5.83 11.80
CA SER A 186 -2.79 6.19 13.09
C SER A 186 -2.99 5.10 14.13
N SER A 187 -4.20 4.57 14.27
CA SER A 187 -4.49 3.44 15.15
C SER A 187 -3.74 2.18 14.73
N PHE A 188 -3.65 1.92 13.42
CA PHE A 188 -2.86 0.82 12.88
C PHE A 188 -1.38 0.91 13.29
N LEU A 189 -0.73 2.06 13.09
CA LEU A 189 0.68 2.24 13.44
C LEU A 189 0.90 2.22 14.95
N CYS A 190 -0.05 2.73 15.74
CA CYS A 190 -0.02 2.62 17.19
C CYS A 190 -0.04 1.15 17.63
N ARG A 191 -0.94 0.35 17.05
CA ARG A 191 -1.00 -1.09 17.31
C ARG A 191 0.28 -1.81 16.89
N CYS A 192 0.85 -1.47 15.74
CA CYS A 192 2.15 -2.01 15.33
C CYS A 192 3.26 -1.66 16.33
N LYS A 193 3.29 -0.41 16.83
CA LYS A 193 4.25 0.01 17.86
C LYS A 193 4.16 -0.85 19.12
N ASP A 194 2.94 -1.17 19.58
CA ASP A 194 2.72 -1.99 20.76
C ASP A 194 3.19 -3.45 20.59
N LEU A 195 3.33 -3.91 19.36
CA LEU A 195 3.84 -5.24 19.01
C LEU A 195 5.34 -5.27 18.73
N LEU A 196 6.05 -4.15 18.85
CA LEU A 196 7.51 -4.15 18.65
C LEU A 196 8.25 -4.70 19.87
N ALA A 197 9.24 -5.53 19.62
CA ALA A 197 10.27 -5.86 20.61
C ALA A 197 11.16 -4.63 20.87
N PRO A 198 11.89 -4.59 22.00
CA PRO A 198 12.87 -3.54 22.24
C PRO A 198 13.87 -3.40 21.09
N GLY A 199 13.99 -2.20 20.51
CA GLY A 199 14.83 -1.94 19.34
C GLY A 199 14.22 -2.39 18.01
N GLY A 200 12.98 -2.87 18.00
CA GLY A 200 12.25 -3.28 16.81
C GLY A 200 11.87 -2.10 15.91
N ARG A 201 11.52 -2.40 14.66
CA ARG A 201 11.20 -1.42 13.60
C ARG A 201 9.94 -1.78 12.84
N ILE A 202 9.23 -0.75 12.40
CA ILE A 202 8.15 -0.88 11.43
C ILE A 202 8.69 -0.43 10.08
N VAL A 203 8.48 -1.22 9.03
CA VAL A 203 8.85 -0.87 7.65
C VAL A 203 7.61 -0.83 6.78
N VAL A 204 7.33 0.35 6.25
CA VAL A 204 6.20 0.59 5.36
C VAL A 204 6.71 0.84 3.95
N ILE A 205 6.05 0.25 2.94
CA ILE A 205 6.23 0.62 1.54
C ILE A 205 4.88 1.11 1.03
N THR A 206 4.82 2.34 0.52
CA THR A 206 3.60 2.93 -0.03
C THR A 206 3.93 3.99 -1.07
N GLY A 207 2.92 4.41 -1.85
CA GLY A 207 3.08 5.47 -2.83
C GLY A 207 3.40 6.82 -2.19
N ASP A 208 4.25 7.60 -2.88
CA ASP A 208 4.66 8.93 -2.43
C ASP A 208 3.81 10.04 -3.09
N PRO A 209 2.87 10.67 -2.35
CA PRO A 209 2.04 11.75 -2.90
C PRO A 209 2.84 13.03 -3.19
N GLU A 210 4.06 13.15 -2.67
CA GLU A 210 4.95 14.31 -2.89
C GLU A 210 5.96 14.09 -4.03
N CYS A 211 5.99 12.90 -4.65
CA CYS A 211 6.88 12.63 -5.78
C CYS A 211 6.55 13.52 -6.99
N LEU A 212 7.54 13.72 -7.85
CA LEU A 212 7.42 14.58 -9.03
C LEU A 212 6.19 14.22 -9.89
N MET A 213 5.93 12.92 -10.07
CA MET A 213 4.83 12.45 -10.90
C MET A 213 3.46 12.66 -10.24
N ALA A 214 3.34 12.51 -8.93
CA ALA A 214 2.12 12.81 -8.19
C ALA A 214 1.79 14.31 -8.24
N ARG A 215 2.80 15.15 -8.02
CA ARG A 215 2.65 16.62 -8.08
C ARG A 215 2.26 17.12 -9.47
N ALA A 216 2.83 16.53 -10.54
CA ALA A 216 2.50 16.88 -11.92
C ALA A 216 1.12 16.37 -12.35
N ALA A 217 0.74 15.15 -12.00
CA ALA A 217 -0.52 14.53 -12.39
C ALA A 217 -1.69 14.91 -11.46
N ARG A 218 -1.38 15.36 -10.23
CA ARG A 218 -2.37 15.78 -9.21
C ARG A 218 -3.43 14.69 -9.01
N GLN A 219 -4.73 15.04 -9.15
CA GLN A 219 -5.85 14.12 -9.01
C GLN A 219 -5.82 12.92 -9.98
N ASN A 220 -5.04 12.98 -11.05
CA ASN A 220 -4.92 11.90 -12.04
C ASN A 220 -3.65 11.05 -11.86
N TRP A 221 -2.93 11.20 -10.75
CA TRP A 221 -1.79 10.34 -10.48
C TRP A 221 -2.19 8.86 -10.56
N TRP A 222 -1.39 8.04 -11.23
CA TRP A 222 -1.75 6.64 -11.53
C TRP A 222 -2.08 5.83 -10.27
N TYR A 223 -1.44 6.16 -9.14
CA TYR A 223 -1.65 5.45 -7.89
C TYR A 223 -3.02 5.76 -7.25
N THR A 224 -3.60 6.92 -7.53
CA THR A 224 -4.98 7.24 -7.13
C THR A 224 -6.02 6.51 -7.96
N SER A 225 -5.62 5.81 -9.06
CA SER A 225 -6.56 5.11 -9.93
C SER A 225 -7.07 3.79 -9.38
N PHE A 226 -6.46 3.26 -8.34
CA PHE A 226 -6.93 2.04 -7.69
C PHE A 226 -8.12 2.38 -6.78
N PRO A 227 -9.31 1.79 -6.98
CA PRO A 227 -10.48 2.13 -6.16
C PRO A 227 -10.28 1.80 -4.68
N GLU A 228 -9.48 0.79 -4.37
CA GLU A 228 -9.13 0.35 -3.03
C GLU A 228 -8.16 1.27 -2.27
N HIS A 229 -7.43 2.17 -2.95
CA HIS A 229 -6.57 3.13 -2.28
C HIS A 229 -7.39 4.32 -1.80
N VAL A 230 -7.48 4.55 -0.51
CA VAL A 230 -8.32 5.60 0.11
C VAL A 230 -7.50 6.78 0.62
N VAL A 231 -6.27 6.54 1.08
CA VAL A 231 -5.36 7.57 1.59
C VAL A 231 -3.94 7.34 1.06
N PHE A 232 -3.16 8.39 0.91
CA PHE A 232 -1.79 8.37 0.39
C PHE A 232 -0.93 9.16 1.38
N PRO A 233 -0.37 8.48 2.41
CA PRO A 233 0.39 9.14 3.45
C PRO A 233 1.71 9.68 2.91
N SER A 234 2.06 10.91 3.30
CA SER A 234 3.32 11.55 2.94
C SER A 234 4.43 11.22 3.94
N LEU A 235 5.69 11.49 3.60
CA LEU A 235 6.79 11.40 4.56
C LEU A 235 6.60 12.35 5.75
N ARG A 236 6.02 13.53 5.51
CA ARG A 236 5.70 14.47 6.59
C ARG A 236 4.69 13.90 7.58
N TYR A 237 3.69 13.15 7.11
CA TYR A 237 2.78 12.45 8.00
C TYR A 237 3.53 11.46 8.90
N PHE A 238 4.39 10.62 8.32
CA PHE A 238 5.16 9.64 9.09
C PHE A 238 6.09 10.28 10.14
N SER A 239 6.58 11.49 9.89
CA SER A 239 7.37 12.25 10.87
C SER A 239 6.55 12.88 12.00
N MET A 240 5.23 12.86 11.91
CA MET A 240 4.30 13.48 12.89
C MET A 240 3.59 12.45 13.80
N ILE A 241 3.87 11.15 13.62
CA ILE A 241 3.17 10.08 14.36
C ILE A 241 3.64 10.07 15.80
N ASP A 242 2.70 10.16 16.73
CA ASP A 242 3.02 10.15 18.15
C ASP A 242 3.63 8.82 18.61
N GLY A 243 4.72 8.92 19.39
CA GLY A 243 5.43 7.77 19.92
C GLY A 243 6.29 7.00 18.92
N LEU A 244 6.37 7.44 17.66
CA LEU A 244 7.25 6.89 16.63
C LEU A 244 8.19 7.96 16.06
N VAL A 245 9.38 7.55 15.66
CA VAL A 245 10.37 8.38 14.96
C VAL A 245 10.54 7.83 13.54
N LEU A 246 10.52 8.72 12.56
CA LEU A 246 10.97 8.40 11.21
C LEU A 246 12.51 8.26 11.24
N GLU A 247 12.99 7.01 11.35
CA GLU A 247 14.41 6.69 11.48
C GLU A 247 15.14 6.83 10.13
N ASP A 248 14.50 6.36 9.08
CA ASP A 248 15.06 6.39 7.72
C ASP A 248 13.95 6.37 6.67
N ASN A 249 14.28 6.87 5.48
CA ASN A 249 13.40 6.73 4.32
C ASN A 249 14.19 6.61 3.02
N LEU A 250 13.64 5.89 2.07
CA LEU A 250 14.22 5.73 0.75
C LEU A 250 13.16 5.87 -0.34
N SER A 251 13.29 6.88 -1.19
CA SER A 251 12.44 7.02 -2.38
C SER A 251 12.86 6.03 -3.46
N VAL A 252 11.92 5.20 -3.90
CA VAL A 252 12.16 4.08 -4.81
C VAL A 252 11.14 4.03 -5.95
N ARG A 253 11.49 3.32 -7.02
CA ARG A 253 10.53 2.94 -8.04
C ARG A 253 9.81 1.67 -7.62
N HIS A 254 8.48 1.63 -7.76
CA HIS A 254 7.65 0.50 -7.32
C HIS A 254 8.15 -0.86 -7.86
N SER A 255 8.54 -0.96 -9.11
CA SER A 255 8.91 -2.25 -9.69
C SER A 255 10.02 -2.16 -10.73
N ARG A 256 10.66 -3.32 -10.97
CA ARG A 256 11.64 -3.53 -12.04
C ARG A 256 11.05 -3.59 -13.45
N GLN A 257 9.76 -3.34 -13.67
CA GLN A 257 9.15 -3.54 -14.98
C GLN A 257 9.98 -2.90 -16.08
N GLY A 258 10.43 -3.76 -17.00
CA GLY A 258 11.40 -3.44 -18.03
C GLY A 258 11.02 -2.21 -18.83
N PHE A 259 11.99 -1.39 -19.00
CA PHE A 259 11.94 -0.08 -19.58
C PHE A 259 11.62 -0.16 -21.09
N LYS A 260 10.35 -0.17 -21.44
CA LYS A 260 9.91 0.14 -22.79
C LYS A 260 9.77 1.68 -22.93
N PHE A 261 10.90 2.36 -22.67
CA PHE A 261 10.97 3.82 -22.55
C PHE A 261 10.35 4.59 -23.71
N PRO A 262 10.69 4.30 -24.99
CA PRO A 262 10.20 5.15 -26.06
C PRO A 262 8.67 5.06 -26.20
N ILE A 263 8.08 3.88 -26.06
CA ILE A 263 6.63 3.68 -26.25
C ILE A 263 5.83 4.31 -25.10
N ARG A 264 6.33 4.21 -23.84
CA ARG A 264 5.64 4.82 -22.70
C ARG A 264 5.76 6.33 -22.69
N LEU A 265 6.93 6.87 -23.05
CA LEU A 265 7.12 8.32 -23.17
C LEU A 265 6.26 8.89 -24.31
N VAL A 266 6.24 8.25 -25.47
CA VAL A 266 5.38 8.66 -26.60
C VAL A 266 3.91 8.59 -26.22
N ARG A 267 3.44 7.51 -25.57
CA ARG A 267 2.05 7.40 -25.10
C ARG A 267 1.70 8.46 -24.04
N ALA A 268 2.62 8.81 -23.15
CA ALA A 268 2.41 9.87 -22.17
C ALA A 268 2.35 11.25 -22.81
N LEU A 269 3.26 11.54 -23.74
CA LEU A 269 3.25 12.80 -24.52
C LEU A 269 2.00 12.88 -25.40
N MET A 270 1.59 11.79 -26.06
CA MET A 270 0.33 11.75 -26.79
C MET A 270 -0.88 11.87 -25.86
N GLY A 271 -0.87 11.27 -24.68
CA GLY A 271 -1.92 11.43 -23.67
C GLY A 271 -2.05 12.89 -23.20
N ILE A 272 -0.94 13.60 -23.02
CA ILE A 272 -0.95 15.03 -22.72
C ILE A 272 -1.52 15.85 -23.90
N CYS A 273 -1.08 15.56 -25.12
CA CYS A 273 -1.47 16.34 -26.31
C CYS A 273 -2.93 16.08 -26.74
N TYR A 274 -3.40 14.83 -26.65
CA TYR A 274 -4.72 14.44 -27.20
C TYR A 274 -5.84 14.37 -26.16
N ASN A 275 -5.55 13.98 -24.90
CA ASN A 275 -6.60 13.73 -23.89
C ASN A 275 -6.54 14.62 -22.66
N ARG A 276 -5.58 15.50 -22.53
CA ARG A 276 -5.33 16.34 -21.33
C ARG A 276 -5.33 15.54 -19.99
N LYS A 277 -5.01 14.24 -20.05
CA LYS A 277 -5.05 13.33 -18.89
C LYS A 277 -3.66 12.74 -18.68
N PHE A 278 -2.80 13.50 -18.02
CA PHE A 278 -1.51 13.01 -17.61
C PHE A 278 -1.64 12.25 -16.29
N ASN A 279 -1.37 10.93 -16.30
CA ASN A 279 -1.47 10.07 -15.12
C ASN A 279 -0.12 9.90 -14.38
N GLY A 280 0.92 10.62 -14.78
CA GLY A 280 2.28 10.35 -14.39
C GLY A 280 2.88 9.15 -15.15
N LEU A 281 4.18 9.02 -15.06
CA LEU A 281 4.93 7.93 -15.69
C LEU A 281 5.32 6.92 -14.61
N SER A 282 4.43 5.97 -14.35
CA SER A 282 4.70 4.87 -13.41
C SER A 282 6.02 4.17 -13.74
N GLY A 283 6.89 4.00 -12.74
CA GLY A 283 8.14 3.26 -12.83
C GLY A 283 9.28 3.96 -13.59
N LEU A 284 9.09 5.22 -14.03
CA LEU A 284 10.14 6.01 -14.67
C LEU A 284 10.97 6.78 -13.61
N TRP A 285 10.31 7.35 -12.62
CA TRP A 285 10.89 8.06 -11.48
C TRP A 285 10.53 7.34 -10.17
N PRO A 286 11.25 7.62 -9.07
CA PRO A 286 10.80 7.23 -7.75
C PRO A 286 9.37 7.75 -7.51
N ASP A 287 8.50 6.86 -7.10
CA ASP A 287 7.06 7.11 -6.90
C ASP A 287 6.52 6.40 -5.64
N HIS A 288 7.40 5.71 -4.91
CA HIS A 288 7.13 5.07 -3.62
C HIS A 288 8.22 5.41 -2.62
N ASN A 289 7.85 5.33 -1.34
CA ASN A 289 8.77 5.43 -0.22
C ASN A 289 8.85 4.09 0.51
N ILE A 290 10.07 3.71 0.90
CA ILE A 290 10.31 2.79 2.02
C ILE A 290 10.49 3.69 3.23
N VAL A 291 9.67 3.49 4.24
CA VAL A 291 9.66 4.26 5.47
C VAL A 291 10.04 3.33 6.61
N VAL A 292 11.02 3.71 7.42
CA VAL A 292 11.45 2.96 8.59
C VAL A 292 11.10 3.78 9.83
N LEU A 293 10.28 3.20 10.70
CA LEU A 293 9.84 3.82 11.94
C LEU A 293 10.35 3.01 13.14
N SER A 294 10.75 3.69 14.18
CA SER A 294 11.12 3.10 15.47
C SER A 294 10.40 3.81 16.63
N PRO A 295 10.18 3.13 17.75
CA PRO A 295 9.64 3.78 18.96
C PRO A 295 10.58 4.89 19.47
N ILE A 296 9.99 5.96 20.01
CA ILE A 296 10.77 6.95 20.76
C ILE A 296 11.35 6.24 21.99
N THR A 297 12.67 6.09 22.03
CA THR A 297 13.35 5.64 23.24
C THR A 297 13.33 6.76 24.27
N LYS A 298 12.72 6.49 25.43
CA LYS A 298 12.75 7.40 26.59
C LYS A 298 14.12 7.43 27.22
#